data_b462c126d039d8533d50171e114abb98
#
_entry.id   b462c126d039d8533d50171e114abb98
#
_cell.length_a   1.000
_cell.length_b   1.000
_cell.length_c   1.000
_cell.angle_alpha   90.00
_cell.angle_beta   90.00
_cell.angle_gamma   90.00
#
_symmetry.space_group_name_H-M   'P 1'
#
loop_
_entity.id
_entity.type
_entity.pdbx_description
1 polymer ?
#
loop_
_entity_poly.entity_id
_entity_poly.type
_entity_poly.pdbx_seq_one_letter_code
_entity_poly.pdbx_strand_id
1 'polypeptide(L)'
;MSSATSATTGVAGRYASALFELADSARSLDQVAQDLTTFRTMVGSSPDLARLLVSPVIGRALQGKALLAVLDAAGIKGLTRNFIGAVAANGRARELVAMATAFLAELASRRGETTVAVTSAVPLAPAQLQQLNDALRSVLGGTKISIDARVEPEILGGLVVKVGSRLFDSSIRSKLQRLQLAMKGVA
;
A
#
# COMPACT_ATOMS: atom_id res chain seq x y z
N MET A 1 19.07 -2.11 12.70
CA MET A 1 18.43 -3.37 12.31
C MET A 1 17.14 -3.51 13.12
N SER A 2 15.99 -3.34 12.57
CA SER A 2 14.65 -3.64 13.12
C SER A 2 13.63 -2.53 12.86
N SER A 3 13.13 -2.43 11.63
CA SER A 3 11.86 -1.73 11.38
C SER A 3 11.14 -2.18 10.10
N ALA A 4 11.70 -3.14 9.35
CA ALA A 4 10.96 -3.84 8.31
C ALA A 4 10.03 -4.93 8.90
N THR A 5 10.22 -5.31 10.17
CA THR A 5 9.51 -6.39 10.86
C THR A 5 8.13 -6.00 11.40
N SER A 6 7.79 -4.70 11.46
CA SER A 6 6.51 -4.26 12.05
C SER A 6 5.28 -4.50 11.16
N ALA A 7 5.43 -4.61 9.85
CA ALA A 7 4.32 -4.90 8.95
C ALA A 7 3.92 -6.39 8.94
N THR A 8 4.85 -7.28 9.30
CA THR A 8 4.66 -8.74 9.28
C THR A 8 4.22 -9.34 10.62
N THR A 9 4.24 -8.57 11.72
CA THR A 9 4.02 -9.10 13.08
C THR A 9 2.54 -9.23 13.48
N GLY A 10 1.61 -8.67 12.70
CA GLY A 10 0.17 -8.72 12.97
C GLY A 10 -0.54 -9.87 12.24
N VAL A 11 -1.85 -9.94 12.44
CA VAL A 11 -2.73 -10.87 11.72
C VAL A 11 -2.59 -10.69 10.21
N ALA A 12 -2.52 -9.45 9.73
CA ALA A 12 -2.35 -9.14 8.31
C ALA A 12 -1.06 -9.75 7.73
N GLY A 13 0.06 -9.67 8.45
CA GLY A 13 1.32 -10.26 8.01
C GLY A 13 1.26 -11.78 7.90
N ARG A 14 0.66 -12.47 8.89
CA ARG A 14 0.51 -13.94 8.82
C ARG A 14 -0.31 -14.41 7.62
N TYR A 15 -1.41 -13.72 7.32
CA TYR A 15 -2.23 -14.03 6.14
C TYR A 15 -1.49 -13.69 4.84
N ALA A 16 -0.73 -12.60 4.81
CA ALA A 16 0.07 -12.21 3.65
C ALA A 16 1.17 -13.26 3.37
N SER A 17 1.90 -13.72 4.39
CA SER A 17 2.93 -14.76 4.22
C SER A 17 2.33 -16.10 3.79
N ALA A 18 1.18 -16.51 4.34
CA ALA A 18 0.50 -17.72 3.91
C ALA A 18 0.03 -17.63 2.45
N LEU A 19 -0.52 -16.49 2.03
CA LEU A 19 -0.89 -16.24 0.64
C LEU A 19 0.35 -16.25 -0.27
N PHE A 20 1.46 -15.71 0.21
CA PHE A 20 2.72 -15.70 -0.53
C PHE A 20 3.22 -17.11 -0.81
N GLU A 21 3.25 -17.98 0.19
CA GLU A 21 3.68 -19.38 0.05
C GLU A 21 2.78 -20.15 -0.92
N LEU A 22 1.45 -19.94 -0.85
CA LEU A 22 0.50 -20.53 -1.78
C LEU A 22 0.68 -20.03 -3.22
N ALA A 23 0.89 -18.71 -3.38
CA ALA A 23 1.11 -18.10 -4.70
C ALA A 23 2.44 -18.51 -5.31
N ASP A 24 3.48 -18.69 -4.50
CA ASP A 24 4.80 -19.16 -4.92
C ASP A 24 4.73 -20.62 -5.39
N SER A 25 4.13 -21.51 -4.60
CA SER A 25 3.92 -22.91 -4.95
C SER A 25 3.08 -23.08 -6.23
N ALA A 26 2.08 -22.19 -6.45
CA ALA A 26 1.25 -22.15 -7.63
C ALA A 26 1.89 -21.40 -8.82
N ARG A 27 3.09 -20.83 -8.65
CA ARG A 27 3.78 -19.97 -9.64
C ARG A 27 2.89 -18.81 -10.16
N SER A 28 2.09 -18.23 -9.29
CA SER A 28 1.10 -17.21 -9.61
C SER A 28 1.32 -15.88 -8.88
N LEU A 29 2.55 -15.63 -8.39
CA LEU A 29 2.89 -14.43 -7.61
C LEU A 29 2.54 -13.13 -8.33
N ASP A 30 2.84 -13.03 -9.64
CA ASP A 30 2.56 -11.83 -10.44
C ASP A 30 1.06 -11.60 -10.62
N GLN A 31 0.30 -12.66 -10.88
CA GLN A 31 -1.15 -12.58 -11.02
C GLN A 31 -1.80 -12.14 -9.71
N VAL A 32 -1.42 -12.76 -8.58
CA VAL A 32 -1.92 -12.39 -7.26
C VAL A 32 -1.57 -10.94 -6.91
N ALA A 33 -0.35 -10.48 -7.24
CA ALA A 33 0.06 -9.10 -7.02
C ALA A 33 -0.78 -8.12 -7.83
N GLN A 34 -1.06 -8.42 -9.09
CA GLN A 34 -1.91 -7.61 -9.96
C GLN A 34 -3.35 -7.56 -9.44
N ASP A 35 -3.91 -8.69 -9.08
CA ASP A 35 -5.25 -8.81 -8.52
C ASP A 35 -5.40 -8.00 -7.21
N LEU A 36 -4.44 -8.12 -6.29
CA LEU A 36 -4.44 -7.37 -5.03
C LEU A 36 -4.26 -5.88 -5.25
N THR A 37 -3.48 -5.47 -6.24
CA THR A 37 -3.33 -4.06 -6.61
C THR A 37 -4.64 -3.51 -7.15
N THR A 38 -5.30 -4.25 -8.05
CA THR A 38 -6.63 -3.91 -8.59
C THR A 38 -7.65 -3.80 -7.45
N PHE A 39 -7.67 -4.77 -6.54
CA PHE A 39 -8.56 -4.75 -5.38
C PHE A 39 -8.35 -3.50 -4.51
N ARG A 40 -7.09 -3.14 -4.20
CA ARG A 40 -6.77 -1.92 -3.43
C ARG A 40 -7.26 -0.65 -4.14
N THR A 41 -7.05 -0.57 -5.45
CA THR A 41 -7.51 0.57 -6.27
C THR A 41 -9.04 0.69 -6.24
N MET A 42 -9.76 -0.43 -6.39
CA MET A 42 -11.22 -0.45 -6.30
C MET A 42 -11.73 0.02 -4.93
N VAL A 43 -11.11 -0.44 -3.84
CA VAL A 43 -11.48 0.00 -2.49
C VAL A 43 -11.21 1.48 -2.30
N GLY A 44 -10.11 2.01 -2.84
CA GLY A 44 -9.77 3.42 -2.78
C GLY A 44 -10.68 4.33 -3.61
N SER A 45 -11.19 3.84 -4.75
CA SER A 45 -12.06 4.59 -5.66
C SER A 45 -13.56 4.49 -5.32
N SER A 46 -13.97 3.49 -4.52
CA SER A 46 -15.37 3.24 -4.17
C SER A 46 -15.62 3.36 -2.67
N PRO A 47 -16.22 4.48 -2.21
CA PRO A 47 -16.59 4.64 -0.80
C PRO A 47 -17.56 3.58 -0.30
N ASP A 48 -18.41 3.03 -1.18
CA ASP A 48 -19.37 1.98 -0.83
C ASP A 48 -18.66 0.65 -0.58
N LEU A 49 -17.65 0.31 -1.39
CA LEU A 49 -16.84 -0.88 -1.17
C LEU A 49 -16.01 -0.75 0.12
N ALA A 50 -15.44 0.42 0.38
CA ALA A 50 -14.74 0.69 1.62
C ALA A 50 -15.67 0.55 2.85
N ARG A 51 -16.90 1.07 2.76
CA ARG A 51 -17.95 0.88 3.80
C ARG A 51 -18.35 -0.57 3.99
N LEU A 52 -18.50 -1.32 2.90
CA LEU A 52 -18.80 -2.77 2.95
C LEU A 52 -17.77 -3.54 3.76
N LEU A 53 -16.47 -3.23 3.60
CA LEU A 53 -15.39 -3.90 4.31
C LEU A 53 -15.42 -3.64 5.83
N VAL A 54 -15.81 -2.44 6.25
CA VAL A 54 -15.71 -1.98 7.65
C VAL A 54 -17.03 -2.13 8.40
N SER A 55 -18.17 -2.19 7.70
CA SER A 55 -19.51 -2.16 8.31
C SER A 55 -19.75 -3.34 9.26
N PRO A 56 -20.06 -3.09 10.55
CA PRO A 56 -20.42 -4.14 11.49
C PRO A 56 -21.87 -4.59 11.34
N VAL A 57 -22.70 -3.80 10.63
CA VAL A 57 -24.15 -4.07 10.47
C VAL A 57 -24.41 -5.17 9.45
N ILE A 58 -23.52 -5.32 8.47
CA ILE A 58 -23.65 -6.31 7.41
C ILE A 58 -23.15 -7.67 7.94
N GLY A 59 -24.04 -8.65 7.96
CA GLY A 59 -23.70 -10.01 8.38
C GLY A 59 -22.59 -10.61 7.50
N ARG A 60 -21.69 -11.38 8.12
CA ARG A 60 -20.48 -11.96 7.46
C ARG A 60 -20.81 -12.72 6.16
N ALA A 61 -21.89 -13.49 6.16
CA ALA A 61 -22.31 -14.25 4.98
C ALA A 61 -22.70 -13.34 3.81
N LEU A 62 -23.42 -12.26 4.08
CA LEU A 62 -23.83 -11.28 3.06
C LEU A 62 -22.60 -10.47 2.59
N GLN A 63 -21.73 -10.04 3.52
CA GLN A 63 -20.49 -9.35 3.20
C GLN A 63 -19.60 -10.20 2.29
N GLY A 64 -19.44 -11.50 2.62
CA GLY A 64 -18.66 -12.43 1.79
C GLY A 64 -19.26 -12.60 0.38
N LYS A 65 -20.59 -12.78 0.27
CA LYS A 65 -21.27 -12.88 -1.04
C LYS A 65 -21.09 -11.62 -1.88
N ALA A 66 -21.27 -10.45 -1.26
CA ALA A 66 -21.10 -9.17 -1.96
C ALA A 66 -19.66 -8.96 -2.44
N LEU A 67 -18.66 -9.27 -1.60
CA LEU A 67 -17.26 -9.20 -1.99
C LEU A 67 -16.93 -10.14 -3.15
N LEU A 68 -17.39 -11.39 -3.09
CA LEU A 68 -17.16 -12.35 -4.18
C LEU A 68 -17.79 -11.89 -5.49
N ALA A 69 -19.01 -11.32 -5.47
CA ALA A 69 -19.65 -10.77 -6.65
C ALA A 69 -18.86 -9.59 -7.25
N VAL A 70 -18.31 -8.70 -6.41
CA VAL A 70 -17.46 -7.60 -6.86
C VAL A 70 -16.17 -8.11 -7.49
N LEU A 71 -15.54 -9.14 -6.90
CA LEU A 71 -14.33 -9.75 -7.45
C LEU A 71 -14.60 -10.43 -8.80
N ASP A 72 -15.72 -11.15 -8.91
CA ASP A 72 -16.12 -11.79 -10.15
C ASP A 72 -16.36 -10.76 -11.27
N ALA A 73 -17.01 -9.64 -10.95
CA ALA A 73 -17.22 -8.52 -11.89
C ALA A 73 -15.89 -7.84 -12.29
N ALA A 74 -14.92 -7.79 -11.39
CA ALA A 74 -13.58 -7.26 -11.67
C ALA A 74 -12.65 -8.26 -12.39
N GLY A 75 -13.12 -9.49 -12.64
CA GLY A 75 -12.33 -10.54 -13.29
C GLY A 75 -11.29 -11.19 -12.39
N ILE A 76 -11.32 -10.94 -11.08
CA ILE A 76 -10.40 -11.54 -10.09
C ILE A 76 -10.88 -12.95 -9.76
N LYS A 77 -10.06 -13.95 -10.11
CA LYS A 77 -10.40 -15.37 -10.01
C LYS A 77 -9.31 -16.16 -9.28
N GLY A 78 -9.51 -17.47 -9.15
CA GLY A 78 -8.50 -18.40 -8.65
C GLY A 78 -8.10 -18.14 -7.19
N LEU A 79 -6.79 -18.13 -6.91
CA LEU A 79 -6.24 -18.07 -5.58
C LEU A 79 -6.63 -16.80 -4.83
N THR A 80 -6.55 -15.64 -5.50
CA THR A 80 -6.89 -14.34 -4.89
C THR A 80 -8.35 -14.28 -4.46
N ARG A 81 -9.27 -14.74 -5.32
CA ARG A 81 -10.70 -14.82 -5.00
C ARG A 81 -10.97 -15.72 -3.79
N ASN A 82 -10.37 -16.91 -3.78
CA ASN A 82 -10.53 -17.87 -2.68
C ASN A 82 -9.97 -17.31 -1.37
N PHE A 83 -8.81 -16.65 -1.42
CA PHE A 83 -8.21 -16.00 -0.25
C PHE A 83 -9.14 -14.92 0.32
N ILE A 84 -9.62 -13.98 -0.50
CA ILE A 84 -10.52 -12.92 -0.04
C ILE A 84 -11.81 -13.50 0.53
N GLY A 85 -12.37 -14.55 -0.10
CA GLY A 85 -13.54 -15.26 0.39
C GLY A 85 -13.31 -15.90 1.76
N ALA A 86 -12.17 -16.58 1.95
CA ALA A 86 -11.81 -17.19 3.23
C ALA A 86 -11.60 -16.14 4.34
N VAL A 87 -10.95 -15.02 4.04
CA VAL A 87 -10.75 -13.92 4.99
C VAL A 87 -12.09 -13.28 5.37
N ALA A 88 -13.00 -13.08 4.42
CA ALA A 88 -14.34 -12.56 4.68
C ALA A 88 -15.18 -13.51 5.53
N ALA A 89 -15.15 -14.81 5.25
CA ALA A 89 -15.83 -15.85 6.05
C ALA A 89 -15.34 -15.87 7.49
N ASN A 90 -14.04 -15.62 7.72
CA ASN A 90 -13.45 -15.50 9.05
C ASN A 90 -13.76 -14.15 9.75
N GLY A 91 -14.57 -13.28 9.14
CA GLY A 91 -14.97 -11.98 9.70
C GLY A 91 -13.83 -10.95 9.75
N ARG A 92 -12.83 -11.08 8.89
CA ARG A 92 -11.63 -10.21 8.84
C ARG A 92 -11.58 -9.32 7.60
N ALA A 93 -12.72 -9.06 6.96
CA ALA A 93 -12.82 -8.27 5.74
C ALA A 93 -12.18 -6.87 5.87
N ARG A 94 -12.27 -6.24 7.05
CA ARG A 94 -11.65 -4.94 7.34
C ARG A 94 -10.12 -4.95 7.21
N GLU A 95 -9.49 -6.11 7.37
CA GLU A 95 -8.03 -6.25 7.33
C GLU A 95 -7.50 -6.57 5.92
N LEU A 96 -8.39 -6.82 4.94
CA LEU A 96 -8.02 -7.22 3.58
C LEU A 96 -7.06 -6.23 2.90
N VAL A 97 -7.29 -4.91 3.06
CA VAL A 97 -6.41 -3.88 2.49
C VAL A 97 -5.01 -3.93 3.13
N ALA A 98 -4.94 -4.16 4.43
CA ALA A 98 -3.67 -4.31 5.15
C ALA A 98 -2.95 -5.60 4.73
N MET A 99 -3.68 -6.72 4.54
CA MET A 99 -3.14 -7.98 4.06
C MET A 99 -2.58 -7.86 2.64
N ALA A 100 -3.33 -7.19 1.74
CA ALA A 100 -2.87 -6.92 0.38
C ALA A 100 -1.60 -6.05 0.37
N THR A 101 -1.54 -5.03 1.22
CA THR A 101 -0.36 -4.17 1.35
C THR A 101 0.84 -4.96 1.88
N ALA A 102 0.64 -5.82 2.89
CA ALA A 102 1.69 -6.66 3.45
C ALA A 102 2.24 -7.67 2.41
N PHE A 103 1.36 -8.29 1.61
CA PHE A 103 1.76 -9.19 0.53
C PHE A 103 2.62 -8.49 -0.52
N LEU A 104 2.19 -7.31 -0.98
CA LEU A 104 2.95 -6.54 -1.97
C LEU A 104 4.32 -6.08 -1.43
N ALA A 105 4.39 -5.72 -0.14
CA ALA A 105 5.64 -5.37 0.52
C ALA A 105 6.58 -6.58 0.63
N GLU A 106 6.07 -7.76 0.97
CA GLU A 106 6.83 -9.02 1.04
C GLU A 106 7.38 -9.40 -0.34
N LEU A 107 6.54 -9.29 -1.39
CA LEU A 107 6.95 -9.56 -2.77
C LEU A 107 8.05 -8.61 -3.23
N ALA A 108 7.91 -7.31 -2.98
CA ALA A 108 8.92 -6.31 -3.29
C ALA A 108 10.25 -6.59 -2.56
N SER A 109 10.17 -6.93 -1.27
CA SER A 109 11.34 -7.27 -0.46
C SER A 109 12.11 -8.48 -1.03
N ARG A 110 11.39 -9.56 -1.39
CA ARG A 110 12.01 -10.78 -1.95
C ARG A 110 12.55 -10.58 -3.35
N ARG A 111 11.99 -9.66 -4.14
CA ARG A 111 12.53 -9.28 -5.45
C ARG A 111 13.72 -8.32 -5.37
N GLY A 112 14.12 -7.93 -4.18
CA GLY A 112 15.14 -6.90 -3.98
C GLY A 112 14.66 -5.52 -4.47
N GLU A 113 13.35 -5.33 -4.59
CA GLU A 113 12.74 -4.04 -4.94
C GLU A 113 12.65 -3.17 -3.68
N THR A 114 13.09 -1.93 -3.79
CA THR A 114 12.94 -0.97 -2.70
C THR A 114 11.63 -0.21 -2.89
N THR A 115 10.65 -0.43 -2.01
CA THR A 115 9.42 0.36 -2.02
C THR A 115 9.70 1.74 -1.45
N VAL A 116 9.39 2.76 -2.23
CA VAL A 116 9.53 4.16 -1.87
C VAL A 116 8.14 4.77 -1.78
N ALA A 117 7.72 5.16 -0.56
CA ALA A 117 6.49 5.92 -0.38
C ALA A 117 6.77 7.40 -0.64
N VAL A 118 6.01 7.99 -1.55
CA VAL A 118 6.12 9.39 -1.96
C VAL A 118 4.82 10.10 -1.65
N THR A 119 4.88 11.14 -0.81
CA THR A 119 3.73 12.00 -0.52
C THR A 119 3.93 13.35 -1.22
N SER A 120 2.96 13.79 -1.98
CA SER A 120 2.94 15.07 -2.70
C SER A 120 1.69 15.88 -2.36
N ALA A 121 1.74 17.22 -2.50
CA ALA A 121 0.57 18.08 -2.26
C ALA A 121 -0.46 17.97 -3.39
N VAL A 122 0.00 17.68 -4.60
CA VAL A 122 -0.82 17.53 -5.81
C VAL A 122 -0.42 16.26 -6.56
N PRO A 123 -1.31 15.69 -7.39
CA PRO A 123 -0.95 14.54 -8.22
C PRO A 123 0.29 14.83 -9.08
N LEU A 124 1.25 13.90 -9.05
CA LEU A 124 2.48 14.02 -9.84
C LEU A 124 2.19 13.70 -11.31
N ALA A 125 2.67 14.54 -12.21
CA ALA A 125 2.61 14.27 -13.65
C ALA A 125 3.52 13.07 -14.01
N PRO A 126 3.21 12.31 -15.08
CA PRO A 126 4.02 11.16 -15.49
C PRO A 126 5.51 11.47 -15.69
N ALA A 127 5.82 12.66 -16.24
CA ALA A 127 7.21 13.12 -16.42
C ALA A 127 7.92 13.35 -15.07
N GLN A 128 7.22 13.86 -14.06
CA GLN A 128 7.77 14.07 -12.72
C GLN A 128 8.03 12.73 -12.01
N LEU A 129 7.14 11.74 -12.20
CA LEU A 129 7.34 10.39 -11.67
C LEU A 129 8.56 9.70 -12.29
N GLN A 130 8.80 9.92 -13.60
CA GLN A 130 10.00 9.39 -14.27
C GLN A 130 11.27 10.03 -13.72
N GLN A 131 11.31 11.37 -13.62
CA GLN A 131 12.46 12.09 -13.04
C GLN A 131 12.76 11.66 -11.61
N LEU A 132 11.71 11.49 -10.80
CA LEU A 132 11.84 11.01 -9.43
C LEU A 132 12.39 9.57 -9.38
N ASN A 133 11.91 8.69 -10.26
CA ASN A 133 12.40 7.32 -10.37
C ASN A 133 13.89 7.29 -10.74
N ASP A 134 14.32 8.10 -11.71
CA ASP A 134 15.71 8.18 -12.14
C ASP A 134 16.62 8.74 -11.04
N ALA A 135 16.18 9.79 -10.35
CA ALA A 135 16.89 10.34 -9.21
C ALA A 135 17.04 9.32 -8.07
N LEU A 136 15.96 8.58 -7.76
CA LEU A 136 15.99 7.55 -6.73
C LEU A 136 16.88 6.36 -7.12
N ARG A 137 16.88 5.96 -8.39
CA ARG A 137 17.78 4.89 -8.89
C ARG A 137 19.26 5.25 -8.74
N SER A 138 19.61 6.51 -9.00
CA SER A 138 21.00 6.97 -8.84
C SER A 138 21.45 6.93 -7.37
N VAL A 139 20.56 7.23 -6.45
CA VAL A 139 20.84 7.25 -4.99
C VAL A 139 20.84 5.84 -4.38
N LEU A 140 19.98 4.93 -4.88
CA LEU A 140 19.78 3.59 -4.35
C LEU A 140 20.61 2.49 -5.08
N GLY A 141 21.53 2.89 -5.95
CA GLY A 141 22.49 1.94 -6.55
C GLY A 141 21.88 0.98 -7.57
N GLY A 142 20.85 1.40 -8.34
CA GLY A 142 20.31 0.61 -9.45
C GLY A 142 19.30 -0.47 -9.06
N THR A 143 18.85 -0.52 -7.81
CA THR A 143 17.78 -1.42 -7.34
C THR A 143 16.47 -1.09 -8.06
N LYS A 144 15.66 -2.09 -8.37
CA LYS A 144 14.31 -1.87 -8.86
C LYS A 144 13.49 -1.12 -7.79
N ILE A 145 12.92 0.03 -8.17
CA ILE A 145 12.18 0.90 -7.26
C ILE A 145 10.71 0.79 -7.59
N SER A 146 9.90 0.50 -6.58
CA SER A 146 8.45 0.59 -6.63
C SER A 146 8.01 1.86 -5.91
N ILE A 147 7.39 2.82 -6.64
CA ILE A 147 6.92 4.08 -6.08
C ILE A 147 5.44 3.93 -5.68
N ASP A 148 5.15 4.11 -4.39
CA ASP A 148 3.78 4.24 -3.85
C ASP A 148 3.49 5.75 -3.65
N ALA A 149 2.84 6.38 -4.64
CA ALA A 149 2.54 7.80 -4.61
C ALA A 149 1.21 8.07 -3.90
N ARG A 150 1.22 9.02 -2.94
CA ARG A 150 0.02 9.51 -2.24
C ARG A 150 -0.07 11.01 -2.36
N VAL A 151 -1.30 11.51 -2.39
CA VAL A 151 -1.57 12.95 -2.44
C VAL A 151 -2.12 13.39 -1.09
N GLU A 152 -1.38 14.28 -0.42
CA GLU A 152 -1.76 14.91 0.85
C GLU A 152 -1.63 16.43 0.72
N PRO A 153 -2.72 17.15 0.45
CA PRO A 153 -2.68 18.62 0.30
C PRO A 153 -2.16 19.35 1.54
N GLU A 154 -2.23 18.70 2.72
CA GLU A 154 -1.79 19.29 3.99
C GLU A 154 -0.29 19.62 4.06
N ILE A 155 0.54 19.02 3.20
CA ILE A 155 1.97 19.36 3.14
C ILE A 155 2.23 20.71 2.46
N LEU A 156 1.19 21.35 1.89
CA LEU A 156 1.19 22.64 1.19
C LEU A 156 1.98 22.63 -0.13
N GLY A 157 3.01 21.83 -0.25
CA GLY A 157 3.88 21.70 -1.42
C GLY A 157 5.18 20.97 -1.11
N GLY A 158 5.93 20.65 -2.15
CA GLY A 158 7.13 19.83 -2.05
C GLY A 158 6.82 18.33 -2.02
N LEU A 159 7.76 17.52 -1.56
CA LEU A 159 7.68 16.06 -1.52
C LEU A 159 8.17 15.55 -0.17
N VAL A 160 7.51 14.52 0.34
CA VAL A 160 8.00 13.69 1.43
C VAL A 160 8.26 12.30 0.86
N VAL A 161 9.51 11.85 0.94
CA VAL A 161 9.96 10.57 0.38
C VAL A 161 10.45 9.68 1.50
N LYS A 162 9.83 8.52 1.65
CA LYS A 162 10.22 7.51 2.65
C LYS A 162 10.78 6.29 1.95
N VAL A 163 12.05 6.00 2.21
CA VAL A 163 12.78 4.85 1.68
C VAL A 163 13.16 3.93 2.83
N GLY A 164 12.41 2.86 3.02
CA GLY A 164 12.59 1.98 4.18
C GLY A 164 12.45 2.75 5.50
N SER A 165 13.54 2.84 6.28
CA SER A 165 13.59 3.60 7.55
C SER A 165 14.01 5.05 7.39
N ARG A 166 14.46 5.47 6.19
CA ARG A 166 14.90 6.86 5.93
C ARG A 166 13.74 7.70 5.42
N LEU A 167 13.59 8.89 6.01
CA LEU A 167 12.58 9.88 5.61
C LEU A 167 13.30 11.14 5.09
N PHE A 168 12.97 11.54 3.88
CA PHE A 168 13.42 12.78 3.26
C PHE A 168 12.22 13.70 3.12
N ASP A 169 12.14 14.71 3.98
CA ASP A 169 11.05 15.68 4.02
C ASP A 169 11.54 17.03 3.50
N SER A 170 11.07 17.38 2.30
CA SER A 170 11.27 18.68 1.66
C SER A 170 9.96 19.49 1.55
N SER A 171 8.94 19.14 2.35
CA SER A 171 7.66 19.84 2.35
C SER A 171 7.78 21.30 2.78
N ILE A 172 6.93 22.14 2.21
CA ILE A 172 6.83 23.56 2.59
C ILE A 172 6.36 23.68 4.04
N ARG A 173 5.45 22.82 4.47
CA ARG A 173 4.97 22.76 5.86
C ARG A 173 6.12 22.63 6.84
N SER A 174 7.00 21.65 6.67
CA SER A 174 8.16 21.43 7.54
C SER A 174 9.18 22.57 7.48
N LYS A 175 9.34 23.21 6.31
CA LYS A 175 10.20 24.41 6.18
C LYS A 175 9.63 25.58 6.95
N LEU A 176 8.33 25.85 6.87
CA LEU A 176 7.66 26.92 7.61
C LEU A 176 7.70 26.66 9.11
N GLN A 177 7.49 25.43 9.55
CA GLN A 177 7.54 25.06 10.95
C GLN A 177 8.94 25.27 11.54
N ARG A 178 9.99 24.89 10.80
CA ARG A 178 11.39 25.16 11.21
C ARG A 178 11.68 26.64 11.28
N LEU A 179 11.20 27.43 10.33
CA LEU A 179 11.35 28.89 10.36
C LEU A 179 10.64 29.52 11.57
N GLN A 180 9.41 29.08 11.84
CA GLN A 180 8.65 29.55 13.00
C GLN A 180 9.35 29.24 14.33
N LEU A 181 9.95 28.04 14.46
CA LEU A 181 10.71 27.67 15.64
C LEU A 181 11.99 28.51 15.78
N ALA A 182 12.71 28.75 14.68
CA ALA A 182 13.89 29.60 14.66
C ALA A 182 13.57 31.05 15.09
N MET A 183 12.42 31.58 14.63
CA MET A 183 11.96 32.92 15.01
C MET A 183 11.53 33.02 16.50
N LYS A 184 10.97 31.91 17.04
CA LYS A 184 10.59 31.87 18.49
C LYS A 184 11.76 31.65 19.44
N GLY A 185 12.86 31.07 18.96
CA GLY A 185 14.05 30.77 19.75
C GLY A 185 15.07 31.94 19.81
N VAL A 186 14.76 33.09 19.24
CA VAL A 186 15.58 34.33 19.27
C VAL A 186 15.01 35.37 20.25
N ALA A 187 14.07 34.98 21.12
CA ALA A 187 13.53 35.82 22.19
C ALA A 187 14.09 35.41 23.53
#